data_b7cb9ba0844b868370e4675de646e545
#
_entry.id   b7cb9ba0844b868370e4675de646e545
#
_cell.length_a   1.000
_cell.length_b   1.000
_cell.length_c   1.000
_cell.angle_alpha   90.00
_cell.angle_beta   90.00
_cell.angle_gamma   90.00
#
_symmetry.space_group_name_H-M   'P 1'
#
loop_
_entity.id
_entity.type
_entity.pdbx_description
1 polymer ?
#
loop_
_entity_poly.entity_id
_entity_poly.type
_entity_poly.pdbx_seq_one_letter_code
_entity_poly.pdbx_strand_id
1 'polypeptide(L)'
;AISRSNEAKALGIPMGAPAFKYEKIFRENDVQVFSSNFPLYGDMSSRVMSILSKFTPNIEIYSIDEAFLKFEGFENYDLESYCEEIKDKVLKWTGIPVSIGIAPTKALAKIANRIAKKFPNQTKGVYSINSDEKRIKALKWLNTGDVWGIGFRHAKRLKNIKVNTAYNFINLEDGWVRKNMSVVGLRLKKELEGKSVLDLEEVRSPKKAIATTRSFEGTITDYEKIKERISTFSICCAEKLRAQSSNCNSIYIFVRSNKFQKNKKQYRNGILMTIPFSTNSNMVISKYAIEGLKKIFKKGINYKKAGAIVMGLDSSKNYQLNMFEKENPKHQILMKTLDFITKKEGTGKIKLGSQDLKRIWKMKQTKLSSRYTTELKEIIALK
;
A
#
# COMPACT_ATOMS: atom_id res chain seq x y z
N ALA A 1 -10.91 8.73 7.18
CA ALA A 1 -9.70 9.53 7.38
C ALA A 1 -8.45 8.64 7.28
N ILE A 2 -7.56 8.94 6.33
CA ILE A 2 -6.30 8.19 6.16
C ILE A 2 -5.21 8.85 7.00
N SER A 3 -5.15 10.17 7.01
CA SER A 3 -4.25 10.98 7.83
C SER A 3 -5.03 12.02 8.61
N ARG A 4 -4.48 12.50 9.73
CA ARG A 4 -5.11 13.49 10.61
C ARG A 4 -4.00 14.29 11.28
N SER A 5 -4.25 15.59 11.46
CA SER A 5 -3.41 16.43 12.34
C SER A 5 -3.53 15.98 13.82
N ASN A 6 -2.71 16.49 14.69
CA ASN A 6 -2.77 16.15 16.12
C ASN A 6 -4.05 16.70 16.75
N GLU A 7 -4.50 17.88 16.34
CA GLU A 7 -5.75 18.51 16.75
C GLU A 7 -6.96 17.64 16.36
N ALA A 8 -7.00 17.15 15.10
CA ALA A 8 -8.05 16.25 14.65
C ALA A 8 -8.06 14.90 15.39
N LYS A 9 -6.88 14.41 15.85
CA LYS A 9 -6.81 13.22 16.72
C LYS A 9 -7.36 13.50 18.11
N ALA A 10 -7.06 14.69 18.68
CA ALA A 10 -7.56 15.12 19.99
C ALA A 10 -9.09 15.23 20.01
N LEU A 11 -9.72 15.58 18.88
CA LEU A 11 -11.18 15.57 18.70
C LEU A 11 -11.79 14.13 18.59
N GLY A 12 -10.98 13.08 18.78
CA GLY A 12 -11.46 11.70 18.76
C GLY A 12 -11.75 11.14 17.37
N ILE A 13 -11.21 11.72 16.27
CA ILE A 13 -11.38 11.20 14.92
C ILE A 13 -10.42 10.02 14.71
N PRO A 14 -10.90 8.75 14.62
CA PRO A 14 -10.02 7.59 14.54
C PRO A 14 -9.45 7.37 13.13
N MET A 15 -8.38 6.56 13.03
CA MET A 15 -7.87 6.08 11.76
C MET A 15 -8.94 5.26 11.02
N GLY A 16 -9.10 5.52 9.73
CA GLY A 16 -10.13 4.84 8.93
C GLY A 16 -11.54 5.38 9.12
N ALA A 17 -11.74 6.46 9.87
CA ALA A 17 -13.05 7.07 10.08
C ALA A 17 -13.73 7.40 8.75
N PRO A 18 -14.96 6.92 8.47
CA PRO A 18 -15.75 7.38 7.33
C PRO A 18 -16.14 8.84 7.54
N ALA A 19 -15.77 9.74 6.60
CA ALA A 19 -15.99 11.19 6.75
C ALA A 19 -17.44 11.54 7.10
N PHE A 20 -18.41 10.93 6.43
CA PHE A 20 -19.84 11.20 6.63
C PHE A 20 -20.35 10.95 8.07
N LYS A 21 -19.64 10.13 8.87
CA LYS A 21 -20.00 9.91 10.28
C LYS A 21 -19.49 11.00 11.22
N TYR A 22 -18.55 11.82 10.74
CA TYR A 22 -17.88 12.85 11.53
C TYR A 22 -18.15 14.26 11.03
N GLU A 23 -19.09 14.43 10.08
CA GLU A 23 -19.44 15.74 9.49
C GLU A 23 -19.90 16.77 10.55
N LYS A 24 -20.58 16.32 11.60
CA LYS A 24 -20.97 17.20 12.72
C LYS A 24 -19.72 17.73 13.44
N ILE A 25 -18.79 16.84 13.83
CA ILE A 25 -17.53 17.23 14.48
C ILE A 25 -16.71 18.15 13.57
N PHE A 26 -16.68 17.89 12.26
CA PHE A 26 -15.96 18.74 11.31
C PHE A 26 -16.50 20.18 11.28
N ARG A 27 -17.84 20.34 11.29
CA ARG A 27 -18.47 21.66 11.28
C ARG A 27 -18.32 22.40 12.61
N GLU A 28 -18.50 21.70 13.72
CA GLU A 28 -18.44 22.31 15.06
C GLU A 28 -17.02 22.75 15.48
N ASN A 29 -15.98 22.16 14.88
CA ASN A 29 -14.58 22.43 15.25
C ASN A 29 -13.75 22.95 14.05
N ASP A 30 -14.38 23.43 12.99
CA ASP A 30 -13.73 23.94 11.76
C ASP A 30 -12.64 23.00 11.19
N VAL A 31 -12.90 21.69 11.21
CA VAL A 31 -11.94 20.69 10.71
C VAL A 31 -11.90 20.71 9.20
N GLN A 32 -10.77 21.12 8.63
CA GLN A 32 -10.55 21.14 7.20
C GLN A 32 -10.34 19.73 6.67
N VAL A 33 -11.09 19.37 5.63
CA VAL A 33 -11.05 18.01 5.03
C VAL A 33 -10.50 18.10 3.61
N PHE A 34 -9.38 17.44 3.36
CA PHE A 34 -8.75 17.38 2.05
C PHE A 34 -8.89 15.99 1.40
N SER A 35 -9.03 15.97 0.08
CA SER A 35 -8.84 14.75 -0.72
C SER A 35 -7.35 14.40 -0.80
N SER A 36 -7.02 13.11 -0.82
CA SER A 36 -5.62 12.68 -0.92
C SER A 36 -4.94 13.19 -2.20
N ASN A 37 -3.85 13.92 -2.05
CA ASN A 37 -3.04 14.49 -3.13
C ASN A 37 -1.80 13.62 -3.37
N PHE A 38 -2.00 12.45 -4.00
CA PHE A 38 -0.94 11.47 -4.19
C PHE A 38 0.29 11.98 -4.97
N PRO A 39 0.15 12.83 -6.03
CA PRO A 39 1.32 13.40 -6.70
C PRO A 39 2.19 14.24 -5.74
N LEU A 40 1.57 15.15 -5.00
CA LEU A 40 2.28 15.97 -4.02
C LEU A 40 2.95 15.13 -2.92
N TYR A 41 2.22 14.14 -2.37
CA TYR A 41 2.79 13.26 -1.33
C TYR A 41 3.96 12.43 -1.87
N GLY A 42 3.87 11.96 -3.11
CA GLY A 42 4.94 11.20 -3.76
C GLY A 42 6.20 12.04 -3.97
N ASP A 43 6.06 13.28 -4.41
CA ASP A 43 7.19 14.21 -4.58
C ASP A 43 7.85 14.55 -3.24
N MET A 44 7.07 14.92 -2.24
CA MET A 44 7.60 15.23 -0.91
C MET A 44 8.27 14.01 -0.26
N SER A 45 7.70 12.82 -0.42
CA SER A 45 8.35 11.56 -0.01
C SER A 45 9.70 11.37 -0.71
N SER A 46 9.75 11.55 -2.03
CA SER A 46 10.99 11.42 -2.80
C SER A 46 12.08 12.37 -2.31
N ARG A 47 11.72 13.61 -1.96
CA ARG A 47 12.66 14.60 -1.37
C ARG A 47 13.21 14.12 -0.03
N VAL A 48 12.34 13.66 0.87
CA VAL A 48 12.77 13.12 2.17
C VAL A 48 13.69 11.91 1.97
N MET A 49 13.31 10.93 1.13
CA MET A 49 14.13 9.74 0.88
C MET A 49 15.49 10.10 0.25
N SER A 50 15.54 11.12 -0.64
CA SER A 50 16.77 11.62 -1.21
C SER A 50 17.69 12.32 -0.19
N ILE A 51 17.13 12.91 0.87
CA ILE A 51 17.91 13.44 1.99
C ILE A 51 18.48 12.29 2.81
N LEU A 52 17.62 11.32 3.18
CA LEU A 52 18.02 10.18 3.99
C LEU A 52 19.13 9.34 3.34
N SER A 53 19.10 9.16 2.02
CA SER A 53 20.13 8.40 1.28
C SER A 53 21.53 9.07 1.29
N LYS A 54 21.65 10.33 1.73
CA LYS A 54 22.94 11.00 1.91
C LYS A 54 23.67 10.62 3.20
N PHE A 55 22.97 10.02 4.16
CA PHE A 55 23.53 9.66 5.46
C PHE A 55 24.00 8.21 5.54
N THR A 56 23.47 7.33 4.68
CA THR A 56 23.95 5.95 4.51
C THR A 56 23.54 5.44 3.14
N PRO A 57 24.38 4.63 2.47
CA PRO A 57 24.01 3.98 1.22
C PRO A 57 22.97 2.86 1.43
N ASN A 58 22.90 2.30 2.63
CA ASN A 58 22.06 1.15 2.97
C ASN A 58 20.68 1.63 3.45
N ILE A 59 19.79 1.88 2.50
CA ILE A 59 18.44 2.38 2.74
C ILE A 59 17.38 1.45 2.15
N GLU A 60 16.36 1.10 2.93
CA GLU A 60 15.12 0.50 2.45
C GLU A 60 13.98 1.50 2.52
N ILE A 61 13.42 1.88 1.38
CA ILE A 61 12.18 2.68 1.32
C ILE A 61 11.00 1.73 1.56
N TYR A 62 10.57 1.64 2.83
CA TYR A 62 9.52 0.72 3.24
C TYR A 62 8.13 1.16 2.77
N SER A 63 7.81 2.44 2.90
CA SER A 63 6.55 3.04 2.44
C SER A 63 6.76 4.47 1.92
N ILE A 64 5.68 5.18 1.63
CA ILE A 64 5.73 6.59 1.23
C ILE A 64 6.23 7.52 2.36
N ASP A 65 6.10 7.10 3.60
CA ASP A 65 6.37 7.89 4.81
C ASP A 65 7.35 7.23 5.79
N GLU A 66 7.92 6.09 5.42
CA GLU A 66 8.82 5.33 6.28
C GLU A 66 9.99 4.72 5.50
N ALA A 67 11.19 4.78 6.09
CA ALA A 67 12.38 4.11 5.60
C ALA A 67 13.13 3.45 6.75
N PHE A 68 13.90 2.40 6.44
CA PHE A 68 14.93 1.86 7.32
C PHE A 68 16.30 2.25 6.79
N LEU A 69 17.18 2.68 7.67
CA LEU A 69 18.56 3.00 7.40
C LEU A 69 19.44 2.02 8.21
N LYS A 70 20.47 1.44 7.58
CA LYS A 70 21.43 0.59 8.27
C LYS A 70 22.72 1.37 8.46
N PHE A 71 23.17 1.45 9.69
CA PHE A 71 24.41 2.11 10.12
C PHE A 71 25.46 1.06 10.52
N GLU A 72 25.90 0.27 9.56
CA GLU A 72 27.02 -0.66 9.72
C GLU A 72 28.32 0.09 9.46
N GLY A 73 29.33 -0.09 10.31
CA GLY A 73 30.59 0.66 10.24
C GLY A 73 30.55 2.03 10.93
N PHE A 74 29.47 2.32 11.68
CA PHE A 74 29.29 3.59 12.39
C PHE A 74 29.55 3.44 13.92
N GLU A 75 30.36 2.48 14.35
CA GLU A 75 30.59 2.16 15.75
C GLU A 75 31.24 3.31 16.53
N ASN A 76 31.99 4.18 15.82
CA ASN A 76 32.66 5.36 16.38
C ASN A 76 31.77 6.62 16.39
N TYR A 77 30.55 6.54 15.91
CA TYR A 77 29.61 7.67 15.88
C TYR A 77 28.65 7.59 17.05
N ASP A 78 28.34 8.74 17.66
CA ASP A 78 27.14 8.85 18.49
C ASP A 78 25.90 8.85 17.59
N LEU A 79 25.27 7.69 17.46
CA LEU A 79 24.12 7.51 16.60
C LEU A 79 22.91 8.32 17.04
N GLU A 80 22.75 8.66 18.32
CA GLU A 80 21.63 9.49 18.80
C GLU A 80 21.82 10.93 18.28
N SER A 81 22.98 11.54 18.48
CA SER A 81 23.31 12.86 17.93
C SER A 81 23.27 12.90 16.41
N TYR A 82 23.77 11.86 15.73
CA TYR A 82 23.71 11.75 14.28
C TYR A 82 22.28 11.68 13.74
N CYS A 83 21.40 10.95 14.41
CA CYS A 83 19.99 10.88 14.06
C CYS A 83 19.23 12.19 14.38
N GLU A 84 19.63 12.95 15.39
CA GLU A 84 19.13 14.32 15.60
C GLU A 84 19.49 15.23 14.42
N GLU A 85 20.74 15.17 13.91
CA GLU A 85 21.13 15.90 12.70
C GLU A 85 20.29 15.52 11.49
N ILE A 86 20.08 14.21 11.25
CA ILE A 86 19.22 13.72 10.17
C ILE A 86 17.82 14.35 10.26
N LYS A 87 17.21 14.26 11.44
CA LYS A 87 15.87 14.79 11.72
C LYS A 87 15.78 16.28 11.43
N ASP A 88 16.74 17.05 11.93
CA ASP A 88 16.77 18.53 11.78
C ASP A 88 17.01 18.92 10.31
N LYS A 89 17.86 18.19 9.58
CA LYS A 89 18.11 18.42 8.16
C LYS A 89 16.86 18.12 7.31
N VAL A 90 16.15 17.03 7.60
CA VAL A 90 14.87 16.72 6.92
C VAL A 90 13.88 17.85 7.18
N LEU A 91 13.69 18.26 8.43
CA LEU A 91 12.77 19.36 8.78
C LEU A 91 13.17 20.67 8.08
N LYS A 92 14.44 21.04 8.16
CA LYS A 92 14.95 22.30 7.55
C LYS A 92 14.73 22.35 6.04
N TRP A 93 14.93 21.23 5.33
CA TRP A 93 14.89 21.21 3.87
C TRP A 93 13.50 20.90 3.28
N THR A 94 12.63 20.29 4.03
CA THR A 94 11.30 19.87 3.53
C THR A 94 10.12 20.44 4.29
N GLY A 95 10.33 20.99 5.47
CA GLY A 95 9.26 21.37 6.40
C GLY A 95 8.52 20.19 7.03
N ILE A 96 8.97 18.94 6.77
CA ILE A 96 8.29 17.73 7.28
C ILE A 96 8.98 17.26 8.57
N PRO A 97 8.29 17.27 9.70
CA PRO A 97 8.84 16.72 10.93
C PRO A 97 8.86 15.18 10.86
N VAL A 98 9.98 14.59 11.24
CA VAL A 98 10.17 13.14 11.32
C VAL A 98 10.56 12.74 12.74
N SER A 99 10.38 11.46 13.07
CA SER A 99 10.90 10.84 14.29
C SER A 99 11.73 9.63 13.92
N ILE A 100 12.78 9.34 14.70
CA ILE A 100 13.75 8.29 14.43
C ILE A 100 13.83 7.34 15.62
N GLY A 101 13.81 6.04 15.34
CA GLY A 101 14.04 5.00 16.32
C GLY A 101 15.28 4.18 15.97
N ILE A 102 16.20 4.06 16.89
CA ILE A 102 17.48 3.33 16.75
C ILE A 102 17.37 2.02 17.51
N ALA A 103 17.71 0.91 16.87
CA ALA A 103 17.71 -0.40 17.51
C ALA A 103 18.47 -1.44 16.67
N PRO A 104 18.90 -2.57 17.24
CA PRO A 104 19.63 -3.62 16.52
C PRO A 104 18.78 -4.37 15.47
N THR A 105 17.44 -4.27 15.52
CA THR A 105 16.54 -4.96 14.59
C THR A 105 15.46 -4.02 14.05
N LYS A 106 14.90 -4.34 12.87
CA LYS A 106 13.81 -3.56 12.27
C LYS A 106 12.58 -3.45 13.17
N ALA A 107 12.18 -4.56 13.80
CA ALA A 107 11.00 -4.56 14.68
C ALA A 107 11.22 -3.69 15.93
N LEU A 108 12.40 -3.73 16.53
CA LEU A 108 12.75 -2.89 17.68
C LEU A 108 12.91 -1.42 17.27
N ALA A 109 13.47 -1.11 16.08
CA ALA A 109 13.57 0.24 15.56
C ALA A 109 12.18 0.88 15.36
N LYS A 110 11.17 0.11 14.91
CA LYS A 110 9.78 0.55 14.85
C LYS A 110 9.18 0.85 16.22
N ILE A 111 9.55 0.07 17.25
CA ILE A 111 9.11 0.35 18.62
C ILE A 111 9.80 1.62 19.14
N ALA A 112 11.11 1.74 18.94
CA ALA A 112 11.87 2.94 19.33
C ALA A 112 11.30 4.21 18.67
N ASN A 113 11.01 4.17 17.37
CA ASN A 113 10.35 5.26 16.66
C ASN A 113 8.97 5.60 17.26
N ARG A 114 8.18 4.60 17.63
CA ARG A 114 6.88 4.83 18.27
C ARG A 114 7.03 5.54 19.63
N ILE A 115 8.06 5.18 20.42
CA ILE A 115 8.38 5.84 21.68
C ILE A 115 8.80 7.28 21.41
N ALA A 116 9.74 7.49 20.46
CA ALA A 116 10.18 8.82 20.06
C ALA A 116 9.01 9.73 19.67
N LYS A 117 8.07 9.20 18.89
CA LYS A 117 6.87 9.93 18.45
C LYS A 117 5.86 10.19 19.57
N LYS A 118 5.75 9.29 20.57
CA LYS A 118 4.78 9.43 21.66
C LYS A 118 5.27 10.35 22.77
N PHE A 119 6.57 10.42 22.98
CA PHE A 119 7.20 11.17 24.04
C PHE A 119 8.21 12.20 23.49
N PRO A 120 7.77 13.13 22.61
CA PRO A 120 8.69 14.04 21.92
C PRO A 120 9.45 14.97 22.86
N ASN A 121 8.87 15.36 23.99
CA ASN A 121 9.52 16.25 24.96
C ASN A 121 10.69 15.57 25.68
N GLN A 122 10.61 14.24 25.93
CA GLN A 122 11.67 13.47 26.60
C GLN A 122 12.74 12.97 25.63
N THR A 123 12.35 12.69 24.39
CA THR A 123 13.21 12.03 23.38
C THR A 123 13.72 12.99 22.31
N LYS A 124 13.25 14.20 22.27
CA LYS A 124 13.48 15.18 21.18
C LYS A 124 13.18 14.59 19.78
N GLY A 125 12.33 13.54 19.73
CA GLY A 125 11.96 12.84 18.49
C GLY A 125 12.97 11.78 18.02
N VAL A 126 14.00 11.45 18.82
CA VAL A 126 14.95 10.35 18.58
C VAL A 126 14.97 9.45 19.82
N TYR A 127 14.93 8.14 19.65
CA TYR A 127 15.01 7.21 20.76
C TYR A 127 15.79 5.95 20.38
N SER A 128 16.70 5.51 21.26
CA SER A 128 17.54 4.35 21.05
C SER A 128 17.21 3.23 22.04
N ILE A 129 17.03 2.01 21.51
CA ILE A 129 16.99 0.76 22.27
C ILE A 129 18.33 0.06 22.08
N ASN A 130 19.33 0.47 22.88
CA ASN A 130 20.71 0.02 22.82
C ASN A 130 21.11 -0.93 23.97
N SER A 131 20.17 -1.32 24.83
CA SER A 131 20.38 -2.26 25.91
C SER A 131 19.20 -3.20 26.12
N ASP A 132 19.44 -4.37 26.74
CA ASP A 132 18.38 -5.31 27.08
C ASP A 132 17.38 -4.73 28.08
N GLU A 133 17.83 -3.89 28.99
CA GLU A 133 16.93 -3.19 29.93
C GLU A 133 15.94 -2.30 29.19
N LYS A 134 16.44 -1.42 28.29
CA LYS A 134 15.60 -0.58 27.46
C LYS A 134 14.67 -1.41 26.56
N ARG A 135 15.16 -2.52 26.01
CA ARG A 135 14.36 -3.46 25.18
C ARG A 135 13.20 -4.03 25.98
N ILE A 136 13.46 -4.61 27.15
CA ILE A 136 12.44 -5.21 28.02
C ILE A 136 11.41 -4.14 28.44
N LYS A 137 11.86 -2.96 28.84
CA LYS A 137 10.99 -1.83 29.21
C LYS A 137 10.06 -1.43 28.05
N ALA A 138 10.60 -1.30 26.84
CA ALA A 138 9.85 -0.97 25.64
C ALA A 138 8.83 -2.06 25.28
N LEU A 139 9.20 -3.34 25.37
CA LEU A 139 8.32 -4.48 25.11
C LEU A 139 7.18 -4.61 26.14
N LYS A 140 7.43 -4.33 27.43
CA LYS A 140 6.40 -4.30 28.47
C LYS A 140 5.40 -3.15 28.27
N TRP A 141 5.89 -2.01 27.78
CA TRP A 141 5.05 -0.85 27.50
C TRP A 141 4.15 -1.04 26.28
N LEU A 142 4.62 -1.75 25.22
CA LEU A 142 3.90 -1.84 23.95
C LEU A 142 2.83 -2.93 23.98
N ASN A 143 1.57 -2.56 23.65
CA ASN A 143 0.50 -3.54 23.45
C ASN A 143 0.78 -4.42 22.23
N THR A 144 0.43 -5.70 22.32
CA THR A 144 0.62 -6.68 21.22
C THR A 144 -0.03 -6.24 19.91
N GLY A 145 -1.20 -5.62 19.98
CA GLY A 145 -1.91 -5.12 18.78
C GLY A 145 -1.23 -3.95 18.09
N ASP A 146 -0.26 -3.32 18.73
CA ASP A 146 0.51 -2.19 18.23
C ASP A 146 1.88 -2.58 17.68
N VAL A 147 2.25 -3.85 17.81
CA VAL A 147 3.51 -4.40 17.28
C VAL A 147 3.44 -4.42 15.75
N TRP A 148 4.46 -3.87 15.11
CA TRP A 148 4.61 -3.96 13.66
C TRP A 148 4.57 -5.42 13.19
N GLY A 149 3.73 -5.71 12.19
CA GLY A 149 3.53 -7.09 11.70
C GLY A 149 2.41 -7.88 12.42
N ILE A 150 1.88 -7.40 13.56
CA ILE A 150 0.72 -8.01 14.22
C ILE A 150 -0.56 -7.29 13.80
N GLY A 151 -1.26 -7.85 12.79
CA GLY A 151 -2.54 -7.32 12.33
C GLY A 151 -3.71 -7.70 13.26
N PHE A 152 -4.86 -7.07 13.06
CA PHE A 152 -6.07 -7.23 13.87
C PHE A 152 -6.44 -8.69 14.23
N ARG A 153 -6.31 -9.62 13.26
CA ARG A 153 -6.66 -11.04 13.51
C ARG A 153 -5.70 -11.71 14.50
N HIS A 154 -4.40 -11.45 14.33
CA HIS A 154 -3.39 -11.97 15.26
C HIS A 154 -3.51 -11.30 16.62
N ALA A 155 -3.71 -9.99 16.69
CA ALA A 155 -3.93 -9.26 17.93
C ALA A 155 -5.13 -9.82 18.71
N LYS A 156 -6.27 -10.08 18.03
CA LYS A 156 -7.44 -10.70 18.66
C LYS A 156 -7.13 -12.10 19.19
N ARG A 157 -6.40 -12.94 18.43
CA ARG A 157 -6.01 -14.30 18.85
C ARG A 157 -5.12 -14.25 20.09
N LEU A 158 -4.10 -13.38 20.10
CA LEU A 158 -3.16 -13.21 21.21
C LEU A 158 -3.88 -12.70 22.47
N LYS A 159 -4.79 -11.74 22.32
CA LYS A 159 -5.62 -11.25 23.44
C LYS A 159 -6.46 -12.34 24.05
N ASN A 160 -7.04 -13.25 23.26
CA ASN A 160 -7.85 -14.37 23.77
C ASN A 160 -7.05 -15.34 24.65
N ILE A 161 -5.72 -15.42 24.50
CA ILE A 161 -4.81 -16.20 25.35
C ILE A 161 -4.06 -15.31 26.35
N LYS A 162 -4.61 -14.12 26.67
CA LYS A 162 -4.07 -13.15 27.63
C LYS A 162 -2.67 -12.62 27.32
N VAL A 163 -2.22 -12.69 26.07
CA VAL A 163 -0.96 -12.09 25.57
C VAL A 163 -1.24 -10.65 25.16
N ASN A 164 -1.09 -9.71 26.09
CA ASN A 164 -1.49 -8.33 25.92
C ASN A 164 -0.33 -7.39 25.53
N THR A 165 0.91 -7.74 25.87
CA THR A 165 2.11 -6.92 25.59
C THR A 165 3.06 -7.61 24.63
N ALA A 166 3.94 -6.86 23.99
CA ALA A 166 5.01 -7.39 23.17
C ALA A 166 5.97 -8.29 24.01
N TYR A 167 6.14 -7.98 25.30
CA TYR A 167 6.89 -8.81 26.22
C TYR A 167 6.24 -10.18 26.44
N ASN A 168 4.91 -10.23 26.65
CA ASN A 168 4.21 -11.52 26.74
C ASN A 168 4.31 -12.32 25.43
N PHE A 169 4.34 -11.64 24.28
CA PHE A 169 4.45 -12.29 22.98
C PHE A 169 5.81 -12.98 22.78
N ILE A 170 6.92 -12.36 23.17
CA ILE A 170 8.24 -13.00 23.03
C ILE A 170 8.42 -14.20 23.95
N ASN A 171 7.66 -14.29 25.05
CA ASN A 171 7.70 -15.41 25.97
C ASN A 171 6.83 -16.62 25.54
N LEU A 172 6.15 -16.54 24.39
CA LEU A 172 5.45 -17.69 23.83
C LEU A 172 6.43 -18.71 23.26
N GLU A 173 6.06 -19.99 23.32
CA GLU A 173 6.81 -21.05 22.66
C GLU A 173 6.92 -20.83 21.16
N ASP A 174 8.10 -21.05 20.58
CA ASP A 174 8.38 -20.93 19.14
C ASP A 174 7.45 -21.84 18.31
N GLY A 175 7.17 -23.06 18.80
CA GLY A 175 6.24 -24.01 18.17
C GLY A 175 4.82 -23.45 18.07
N TRP A 176 4.33 -22.83 19.14
CA TRP A 176 3.01 -22.20 19.14
C TRP A 176 2.95 -21.02 18.16
N VAL A 177 3.97 -20.14 18.17
CA VAL A 177 4.04 -18.98 17.28
C VAL A 177 4.09 -19.43 15.82
N ARG A 178 4.93 -20.41 15.49
CA ARG A 178 5.03 -20.95 14.13
C ARG A 178 3.73 -21.55 13.63
N LYS A 179 3.02 -22.32 14.47
CA LYS A 179 1.73 -22.93 14.14
C LYS A 179 0.63 -21.90 13.91
N ASN A 180 0.56 -20.84 14.73
CA ASN A 180 -0.54 -19.89 14.73
C ASN A 180 -0.31 -18.62 13.90
N MET A 181 0.96 -18.25 13.67
CA MET A 181 1.35 -17.01 12.98
C MET A 181 2.35 -17.25 11.84
N SER A 182 2.64 -18.51 11.51
CA SER A 182 3.59 -18.94 10.49
C SER A 182 5.05 -18.57 10.79
N VAL A 183 5.96 -18.83 9.85
CA VAL A 183 7.38 -18.40 9.94
C VAL A 183 7.53 -16.88 10.06
N VAL A 184 6.58 -16.11 9.54
CA VAL A 184 6.60 -14.63 9.63
C VAL A 184 6.45 -14.19 11.09
N GLY A 185 5.51 -14.80 11.83
CA GLY A 185 5.35 -14.53 13.26
C GLY A 185 6.58 -14.95 14.08
N LEU A 186 7.22 -16.07 13.73
CA LEU A 186 8.44 -16.52 14.40
C LEU A 186 9.62 -15.57 14.15
N ARG A 187 9.80 -15.11 12.91
CA ARG A 187 10.81 -14.08 12.57
C ARG A 187 10.57 -12.80 13.35
N LEU A 188 9.34 -12.34 13.43
CA LEU A 188 8.98 -11.16 14.23
C LEU A 188 9.33 -11.35 15.72
N LYS A 189 9.07 -12.53 16.29
CA LYS A 189 9.46 -12.84 17.68
C LYS A 189 10.98 -12.72 17.86
N LYS A 190 11.77 -13.30 16.94
CA LYS A 190 13.25 -13.21 16.99
C LYS A 190 13.75 -11.77 16.88
N GLU A 191 13.16 -10.97 15.99
CA GLU A 191 13.46 -9.54 15.90
C GLU A 191 13.22 -8.79 17.22
N LEU A 192 12.11 -9.08 17.90
CA LEU A 192 11.80 -8.48 19.21
C LEU A 192 12.70 -9.01 20.35
N GLU A 193 13.24 -10.21 20.21
CA GLU A 193 14.29 -10.76 21.10
C GLU A 193 15.65 -10.09 20.90
N GLY A 194 15.81 -9.23 19.88
CA GLY A 194 17.08 -8.57 19.54
C GLY A 194 17.91 -9.31 18.51
N LYS A 195 17.39 -10.39 17.90
CA LYS A 195 18.08 -11.18 16.87
C LYS A 195 17.64 -10.69 15.50
N SER A 196 18.54 -10.04 14.75
CA SER A 196 18.27 -9.57 13.39
C SER A 196 18.11 -10.77 12.45
N VAL A 197 16.89 -10.92 11.89
CA VAL A 197 16.53 -11.99 10.95
C VAL A 197 15.80 -11.43 9.71
N LEU A 198 15.65 -10.12 9.65
CA LEU A 198 15.06 -9.38 8.54
C LEU A 198 16.09 -8.40 7.96
N ASP A 199 16.74 -8.80 6.88
CA ASP A 199 17.66 -7.93 6.17
C ASP A 199 16.94 -6.73 5.52
N LEU A 200 17.70 -5.71 5.10
CA LEU A 200 17.18 -4.62 4.30
C LEU A 200 16.76 -5.13 2.91
N GLU A 201 15.57 -4.78 2.48
CA GLU A 201 15.08 -5.03 1.12
C GLU A 201 15.41 -3.81 0.24
N GLU A 202 16.67 -3.69 -0.19
CA GLU A 202 17.17 -2.57 -1.01
C GLU A 202 16.46 -2.50 -2.36
N VAL A 203 16.22 -3.67 -2.96
CA VAL A 203 15.52 -3.81 -4.23
C VAL A 203 14.20 -4.53 -4.01
N ARG A 204 13.10 -3.86 -4.31
CA ARG A 204 11.77 -4.48 -4.18
C ARG A 204 11.64 -5.67 -5.12
N SER A 205 11.29 -6.81 -4.55
CA SER A 205 10.97 -8.01 -5.34
C SER A 205 9.81 -7.74 -6.31
N PRO A 206 9.83 -8.31 -7.53
CA PRO A 206 8.73 -8.20 -8.47
C PRO A 206 7.41 -8.65 -7.84
N LYS A 207 6.33 -7.97 -8.17
CA LYS A 207 5.00 -8.34 -7.67
C LYS A 207 4.61 -9.70 -8.18
N LYS A 208 4.10 -10.56 -7.32
CA LYS A 208 3.57 -11.90 -7.65
C LYS A 208 2.12 -11.87 -8.13
N ALA A 209 1.43 -10.76 -7.94
CA ALA A 209 0.09 -10.50 -8.45
C ALA A 209 -0.13 -8.99 -8.61
N ILE A 210 -0.91 -8.58 -9.60
CA ILE A 210 -1.26 -7.18 -9.85
C ILE A 210 -2.77 -7.04 -9.86
N ALA A 211 -3.29 -6.14 -9.02
CA ALA A 211 -4.71 -5.92 -8.86
C ALA A 211 -5.13 -4.50 -9.27
N THR A 212 -6.28 -4.41 -9.91
CA THR A 212 -7.02 -3.16 -10.08
C THR A 212 -8.47 -3.39 -9.63
N THR A 213 -8.86 -2.76 -8.53
CA THR A 213 -10.20 -2.92 -7.96
C THR A 213 -10.78 -1.57 -7.57
N ARG A 214 -12.08 -1.38 -7.73
CA ARG A 214 -12.75 -0.14 -7.35
C ARG A 214 -14.11 -0.40 -6.71
N SER A 215 -14.43 0.41 -5.71
CA SER A 215 -15.81 0.59 -5.25
C SER A 215 -16.46 1.67 -6.12
N PHE A 216 -17.69 1.43 -6.56
CA PHE A 216 -18.44 2.39 -7.35
C PHE A 216 -19.01 3.51 -6.47
N GLU A 217 -19.23 4.70 -7.01
CA GLU A 217 -19.81 5.81 -6.25
C GLU A 217 -21.24 5.49 -5.82
N GLY A 218 -22.09 5.02 -6.75
CA GLY A 218 -23.38 4.41 -6.50
C GLY A 218 -23.34 2.88 -6.52
N THR A 219 -24.43 2.26 -6.93
CA THR A 219 -24.51 0.83 -7.27
C THR A 219 -24.80 0.68 -8.77
N ILE A 220 -24.28 -0.38 -9.37
CA ILE A 220 -24.47 -0.68 -10.79
C ILE A 220 -25.22 -2.02 -10.88
N THR A 221 -26.30 -2.03 -11.68
CA THR A 221 -27.11 -3.24 -11.95
C THR A 221 -26.95 -3.72 -13.39
N ASP A 222 -26.53 -2.80 -14.28
CA ASP A 222 -26.39 -3.01 -15.69
C ASP A 222 -25.11 -3.79 -16.04
N TYR A 223 -25.26 -4.82 -16.89
CA TYR A 223 -24.16 -5.70 -17.29
C TYR A 223 -23.09 -4.95 -18.12
N GLU A 224 -23.53 -4.16 -19.10
CA GLU A 224 -22.60 -3.46 -20.00
C GLU A 224 -21.73 -2.47 -19.23
N LYS A 225 -22.31 -1.74 -18.28
CA LYS A 225 -21.56 -0.84 -17.39
C LYS A 225 -20.53 -1.57 -16.53
N ILE A 226 -20.84 -2.78 -16.02
CA ILE A 226 -19.87 -3.56 -15.25
C ILE A 226 -18.80 -4.16 -16.17
N LYS A 227 -19.14 -4.59 -17.37
CA LYS A 227 -18.24 -5.09 -18.40
C LYS A 227 -17.20 -4.03 -18.79
N GLU A 228 -17.63 -2.79 -19.04
CA GLU A 228 -16.71 -1.66 -19.26
C GLU A 228 -15.72 -1.45 -18.10
N ARG A 229 -16.19 -1.56 -16.84
CA ARG A 229 -15.34 -1.44 -15.66
C ARG A 229 -14.32 -2.57 -15.57
N ILE A 230 -14.76 -3.81 -15.74
CA ILE A 230 -13.89 -4.99 -15.70
C ILE A 230 -12.86 -4.93 -16.83
N SER A 231 -13.27 -4.56 -18.04
CA SER A 231 -12.35 -4.34 -19.17
C SER A 231 -11.29 -3.29 -18.82
N THR A 232 -11.70 -2.13 -18.32
CA THR A 232 -10.77 -1.07 -17.91
C THR A 232 -9.83 -1.54 -16.80
N PHE A 233 -10.30 -2.28 -15.78
CA PHE A 233 -9.46 -2.78 -14.70
C PHE A 233 -8.45 -3.82 -15.19
N SER A 234 -8.85 -4.69 -16.09
CA SER A 234 -7.95 -5.71 -16.68
C SER A 234 -6.85 -5.07 -17.52
N ILE A 235 -7.18 -4.04 -18.31
CA ILE A 235 -6.22 -3.27 -19.09
C ILE A 235 -5.24 -2.51 -18.20
N CYS A 236 -5.71 -1.87 -17.14
CA CYS A 236 -4.82 -1.26 -16.15
C CYS A 236 -3.89 -2.28 -15.46
N CYS A 237 -4.31 -3.55 -15.33
CA CYS A 237 -3.41 -4.61 -14.85
C CYS A 237 -2.37 -4.96 -15.92
N ALA A 238 -2.76 -5.06 -17.20
CA ALA A 238 -1.86 -5.33 -18.32
C ALA A 238 -0.78 -4.24 -18.49
N GLU A 239 -1.14 -2.98 -18.38
CA GLU A 239 -0.20 -1.85 -18.38
C GLU A 239 0.84 -1.97 -17.27
N LYS A 240 0.40 -2.35 -16.06
CA LYS A 240 1.32 -2.56 -14.92
C LYS A 240 2.20 -3.80 -15.08
N LEU A 241 1.70 -4.87 -15.75
CA LEU A 241 2.53 -6.02 -16.12
C LEU A 241 3.66 -5.60 -17.03
N ARG A 242 3.38 -4.84 -18.09
CA ARG A 242 4.39 -4.35 -19.04
C ARG A 242 5.39 -3.41 -18.36
N ALA A 243 4.92 -2.52 -17.47
CA ALA A 243 5.81 -1.65 -16.68
C ALA A 243 6.77 -2.43 -15.77
N GLN A 244 6.39 -3.66 -15.35
CA GLN A 244 7.24 -4.58 -14.57
C GLN A 244 8.02 -5.54 -15.46
N SER A 245 7.89 -5.50 -16.80
CA SER A 245 8.43 -6.49 -17.74
C SER A 245 7.99 -7.93 -17.42
N SER A 246 6.70 -8.09 -17.12
CA SER A 246 6.08 -9.36 -16.76
C SER A 246 4.92 -9.71 -17.69
N ASN A 247 4.61 -10.99 -17.76
CA ASN A 247 3.40 -11.58 -18.34
C ASN A 247 2.55 -12.19 -17.23
N CYS A 248 1.34 -12.61 -17.55
CA CYS A 248 0.49 -13.43 -16.67
C CYS A 248 -0.15 -14.58 -17.46
N ASN A 249 -0.47 -15.67 -16.78
CA ASN A 249 -1.21 -16.80 -17.32
C ASN A 249 -2.59 -16.99 -16.71
N SER A 250 -3.00 -16.11 -15.80
CA SER A 250 -4.33 -16.20 -15.19
C SER A 250 -4.85 -14.86 -14.71
N ILE A 251 -6.18 -14.72 -14.72
CA ILE A 251 -6.86 -13.54 -14.23
C ILE A 251 -8.04 -13.92 -13.33
N TYR A 252 -8.08 -13.36 -12.13
CA TYR A 252 -9.21 -13.48 -11.21
C TYR A 252 -10.11 -12.26 -11.31
N ILE A 253 -11.38 -12.49 -11.58
CA ILE A 253 -12.41 -11.44 -11.68
C ILE A 253 -13.39 -11.62 -10.52
N PHE A 254 -13.83 -10.53 -9.93
CA PHE A 254 -14.85 -10.58 -8.90
C PHE A 254 -15.81 -9.39 -8.96
N VAL A 255 -17.03 -9.63 -8.47
CA VAL A 255 -18.07 -8.62 -8.27
C VAL A 255 -18.69 -8.80 -6.88
N ARG A 256 -19.10 -7.67 -6.25
CA ARG A 256 -19.70 -7.70 -4.88
C ARG A 256 -20.75 -6.61 -4.72
N SER A 257 -21.84 -6.96 -4.00
CA SER A 257 -22.80 -5.98 -3.46
C SER A 257 -22.21 -5.20 -2.28
N ASN A 258 -22.96 -4.24 -1.76
CA ASN A 258 -22.57 -3.47 -0.58
C ASN A 258 -22.86 -4.25 0.72
N LYS A 259 -21.84 -4.80 1.35
CA LYS A 259 -21.94 -5.55 2.60
C LYS A 259 -22.54 -4.78 3.80
N PHE A 260 -22.56 -3.44 3.73
CA PHE A 260 -23.11 -2.59 4.79
C PHE A 260 -24.60 -2.32 4.64
N GLN A 261 -25.20 -2.65 3.49
CA GLN A 261 -26.65 -2.56 3.24
C GLN A 261 -27.30 -3.93 3.46
N LYS A 262 -27.43 -4.32 4.72
CA LYS A 262 -27.97 -5.65 5.11
C LYS A 262 -29.40 -5.91 4.63
N ASN A 263 -30.19 -4.86 4.42
CA ASN A 263 -31.56 -4.89 3.90
C ASN A 263 -31.65 -5.13 2.39
N LYS A 264 -30.51 -5.14 1.66
CA LYS A 264 -30.48 -5.44 0.23
C LYS A 264 -29.87 -6.82 -0.03
N LYS A 265 -30.29 -7.44 -1.14
CA LYS A 265 -29.78 -8.74 -1.58
C LYS A 265 -28.26 -8.74 -1.66
N GLN A 266 -27.65 -9.63 -0.85
CA GLN A 266 -26.20 -9.74 -0.79
C GLN A 266 -25.72 -10.72 -1.85
N TYR A 267 -24.64 -10.31 -2.55
CA TYR A 267 -23.99 -11.14 -3.55
C TYR A 267 -22.49 -10.89 -3.55
N ARG A 268 -21.73 -11.96 -3.57
CA ARG A 268 -20.29 -11.95 -3.70
C ARG A 268 -19.87 -13.16 -4.50
N ASN A 269 -19.28 -12.94 -5.65
CA ASN A 269 -18.75 -14.00 -6.49
C ASN A 269 -17.46 -13.59 -7.17
N GLY A 270 -16.66 -14.57 -7.56
CA GLY A 270 -15.41 -14.37 -8.30
C GLY A 270 -14.97 -15.66 -8.94
N ILE A 271 -14.23 -15.54 -10.04
CA ILE A 271 -13.76 -16.65 -10.84
C ILE A 271 -12.31 -16.43 -11.28
N LEU A 272 -11.53 -17.49 -11.25
CA LEU A 272 -10.20 -17.55 -11.86
C LEU A 272 -10.35 -18.07 -13.30
N MET A 273 -9.84 -17.29 -14.25
CA MET A 273 -9.75 -17.68 -15.66
C MET A 273 -8.30 -17.95 -15.99
N THR A 274 -8.00 -19.13 -16.47
CA THR A 274 -6.67 -19.52 -16.97
C THR A 274 -6.54 -19.07 -18.42
N ILE A 275 -5.42 -18.47 -18.77
CA ILE A 275 -5.05 -18.08 -20.12
C ILE A 275 -4.05 -19.13 -20.59
N PRO A 276 -4.24 -19.76 -21.77
CA PRO A 276 -3.44 -20.93 -22.18
C PRO A 276 -1.98 -20.61 -22.50
N PHE A 277 -1.63 -19.33 -22.60
CA PHE A 277 -0.27 -18.84 -22.81
C PHE A 277 0.00 -17.60 -21.96
N SER A 278 1.26 -17.34 -21.66
CA SER A 278 1.68 -16.15 -20.92
C SER A 278 1.55 -14.90 -21.79
N THR A 279 0.86 -13.85 -21.28
CA THR A 279 0.57 -12.62 -22.03
C THR A 279 0.57 -11.38 -21.16
N ASN A 280 0.81 -10.22 -21.77
CA ASN A 280 0.54 -8.90 -21.22
C ASN A 280 -0.31 -8.02 -22.17
N SER A 281 -0.97 -8.66 -23.14
CA SER A 281 -1.82 -8.01 -24.12
C SER A 281 -3.12 -7.51 -23.49
N ASN A 282 -3.42 -6.23 -23.69
CA ASN A 282 -4.70 -5.61 -23.28
C ASN A 282 -5.89 -6.38 -23.84
N MET A 283 -5.81 -6.82 -25.09
CA MET A 283 -6.91 -7.49 -25.80
C MET A 283 -7.18 -8.87 -25.22
N VAL A 284 -6.13 -9.67 -25.02
CA VAL A 284 -6.25 -11.05 -24.50
C VAL A 284 -6.76 -11.00 -23.06
N ILE A 285 -6.12 -10.22 -22.18
CA ILE A 285 -6.47 -10.13 -20.77
C ILE A 285 -7.90 -9.60 -20.60
N SER A 286 -8.31 -8.61 -21.41
CA SER A 286 -9.67 -8.06 -21.38
C SER A 286 -10.71 -9.09 -21.88
N LYS A 287 -10.39 -9.88 -22.91
CA LYS A 287 -11.26 -10.95 -23.41
C LYS A 287 -11.57 -11.96 -22.30
N TYR A 288 -10.55 -12.54 -21.67
CA TYR A 288 -10.74 -13.51 -20.58
C TYR A 288 -11.42 -12.88 -19.36
N ALA A 289 -11.18 -11.60 -19.07
CA ALA A 289 -11.86 -10.88 -18.01
C ALA A 289 -13.37 -10.77 -18.26
N ILE A 290 -13.78 -10.43 -19.50
CA ILE A 290 -15.19 -10.34 -19.89
C ILE A 290 -15.86 -11.71 -19.91
N GLU A 291 -15.19 -12.75 -20.38
CA GLU A 291 -15.68 -14.13 -20.29
C GLU A 291 -15.90 -14.57 -18.85
N GLY A 292 -14.96 -14.25 -17.96
CA GLY A 292 -15.11 -14.51 -16.52
C GLY A 292 -16.30 -13.76 -15.92
N LEU A 293 -16.50 -12.49 -16.31
CA LEU A 293 -17.65 -11.71 -15.85
C LEU A 293 -18.97 -12.33 -16.28
N LYS A 294 -19.10 -12.84 -17.52
CA LYS A 294 -20.32 -13.52 -18.00
C LYS A 294 -20.72 -14.68 -17.07
N LYS A 295 -19.73 -15.44 -16.56
CA LYS A 295 -19.98 -16.60 -15.68
C LYS A 295 -20.43 -16.20 -14.26
N ILE A 296 -20.05 -15.04 -13.76
CA ILE A 296 -20.32 -14.61 -12.37
C ILE A 296 -21.36 -13.49 -12.26
N PHE A 297 -21.77 -12.89 -13.37
CA PHE A 297 -22.79 -11.84 -13.34
C PHE A 297 -24.16 -12.43 -13.03
N LYS A 298 -24.94 -11.75 -12.18
CA LYS A 298 -26.31 -12.08 -11.87
C LYS A 298 -27.20 -10.86 -11.99
N LYS A 299 -28.25 -10.95 -12.82
CA LYS A 299 -29.23 -9.87 -13.00
C LYS A 299 -29.96 -9.57 -11.68
N GLY A 300 -30.30 -8.32 -11.46
CA GLY A 300 -31.04 -7.87 -10.26
C GLY A 300 -30.19 -7.67 -9.00
N ILE A 301 -28.86 -7.73 -9.10
CA ILE A 301 -27.94 -7.42 -8.01
C ILE A 301 -27.45 -5.98 -8.11
N ASN A 302 -27.46 -5.27 -6.97
CA ASN A 302 -26.87 -3.94 -6.84
C ASN A 302 -25.36 -4.06 -6.53
N TYR A 303 -24.53 -4.10 -7.57
CA TYR A 303 -23.09 -4.23 -7.42
C TYR A 303 -22.46 -2.93 -6.90
N LYS A 304 -21.61 -3.04 -5.88
CA LYS A 304 -20.90 -1.91 -5.28
C LYS A 304 -19.41 -1.93 -5.54
N LYS A 305 -18.83 -3.10 -5.82
CA LYS A 305 -17.40 -3.26 -6.05
C LYS A 305 -17.13 -4.33 -7.08
N ALA A 306 -16.17 -4.07 -7.96
CA ALA A 306 -15.62 -5.05 -8.88
C ALA A 306 -14.09 -4.93 -8.96
N GLY A 307 -13.44 -5.93 -9.51
CA GLY A 307 -12.00 -5.91 -9.71
C GLY A 307 -11.48 -7.03 -10.58
N ALA A 308 -10.27 -6.79 -11.11
CA ALA A 308 -9.44 -7.74 -11.81
C ALA A 308 -8.09 -7.89 -11.10
N ILE A 309 -7.61 -9.11 -11.00
CA ILE A 309 -6.30 -9.46 -10.42
C ILE A 309 -5.62 -10.43 -11.37
N VAL A 310 -4.48 -10.04 -11.93
CA VAL A 310 -3.64 -10.94 -12.75
C VAL A 310 -2.65 -11.66 -11.86
N MET A 311 -2.46 -12.96 -12.12
CA MET A 311 -1.66 -13.88 -11.32
C MET A 311 -0.89 -14.83 -12.23
N GLY A 312 -0.01 -15.67 -11.63
CA GLY A 312 0.89 -16.52 -12.40
C GLY A 312 1.83 -15.65 -13.24
N LEU A 313 2.54 -14.73 -12.54
CA LEU A 313 3.41 -13.78 -13.21
C LEU A 313 4.76 -14.41 -13.49
N ASP A 314 5.24 -14.25 -14.72
CA ASP A 314 6.58 -14.63 -15.19
C ASP A 314 7.27 -13.46 -15.92
N SER A 315 8.55 -13.61 -16.18
CA SER A 315 9.32 -12.60 -16.92
C SER A 315 8.86 -12.55 -18.39
N SER A 316 8.62 -11.35 -18.91
CA SER A 316 8.32 -11.19 -20.34
C SER A 316 9.51 -11.50 -21.27
N LYS A 317 10.73 -11.63 -20.72
CA LYS A 317 11.94 -11.99 -21.47
C LYS A 317 12.14 -13.51 -21.56
N ASN A 318 11.82 -14.22 -20.47
CA ASN A 318 12.05 -15.66 -20.34
C ASN A 318 10.75 -16.32 -19.84
N TYR A 319 9.90 -16.76 -20.73
CA TYR A 319 8.65 -17.45 -20.41
C TYR A 319 8.50 -18.72 -21.25
N GLN A 320 7.81 -19.71 -20.69
CA GLN A 320 7.54 -20.97 -21.36
C GLN A 320 6.54 -20.76 -22.49
N LEU A 321 6.92 -21.11 -23.70
CA LEU A 321 5.99 -21.14 -24.84
C LEU A 321 5.07 -22.36 -24.75
N ASN A 322 3.80 -22.17 -25.13
CA ASN A 322 2.87 -23.26 -25.31
C ASN A 322 3.05 -23.82 -26.75
N MET A 323 3.12 -25.15 -26.90
CA MET A 323 3.27 -25.78 -28.22
C MET A 323 2.01 -25.67 -29.09
N PHE A 324 0.83 -25.63 -28.45
CA PHE A 324 -0.46 -25.76 -29.15
C PHE A 324 -1.14 -24.40 -29.33
N GLU A 325 -0.94 -23.46 -28.40
CA GLU A 325 -1.57 -22.16 -28.46
C GLU A 325 -0.51 -21.03 -28.33
N LYS A 326 -0.56 -20.10 -29.26
CA LYS A 326 0.39 -18.97 -29.31
C LYS A 326 -0.36 -17.65 -29.35
N GLU A 327 0.22 -16.65 -28.67
CA GLU A 327 -0.22 -15.29 -28.82
C GLU A 327 0.09 -14.77 -30.23
N ASN A 328 -0.80 -13.92 -30.78
CA ASN A 328 -0.52 -13.23 -32.03
C ASN A 328 0.70 -12.29 -31.85
N PRO A 329 1.80 -12.47 -32.60
CA PRO A 329 3.02 -11.68 -32.43
C PRO A 329 2.81 -10.17 -32.69
N LYS A 330 1.79 -9.78 -33.45
CA LYS A 330 1.40 -8.38 -33.67
C LYS A 330 0.95 -7.69 -32.38
N HIS A 331 0.49 -8.46 -31.37
CA HIS A 331 0.08 -7.89 -30.08
C HIS A 331 1.23 -7.19 -29.36
N GLN A 332 2.44 -7.77 -29.39
CA GLN A 332 3.61 -7.16 -28.73
C GLN A 332 3.95 -5.79 -29.32
N ILE A 333 3.93 -5.69 -30.66
CA ILE A 333 4.20 -4.43 -31.38
C ILE A 333 3.13 -3.40 -31.03
N LEU A 334 1.86 -3.81 -31.08
CA LEU A 334 0.72 -2.94 -30.75
C LEU A 334 0.79 -2.45 -29.31
N MET A 335 1.10 -3.31 -28.35
CA MET A 335 1.21 -2.91 -26.94
C MET A 335 2.35 -1.91 -26.71
N LYS A 336 3.50 -2.10 -27.34
CA LYS A 336 4.61 -1.12 -27.28
C LYS A 336 4.21 0.23 -27.86
N THR A 337 3.50 0.24 -28.97
CA THR A 337 2.99 1.48 -29.58
C THR A 337 1.97 2.19 -28.67
N LEU A 338 1.03 1.43 -28.09
CA LEU A 338 0.06 1.98 -27.15
C LEU A 338 0.72 2.56 -25.90
N ASP A 339 1.73 1.88 -25.35
CA ASP A 339 2.46 2.38 -24.19
C ASP A 339 3.27 3.64 -24.53
N PHE A 340 3.89 3.70 -25.70
CA PHE A 340 4.58 4.89 -26.19
C PHE A 340 3.64 6.09 -26.30
N ILE A 341 2.47 5.91 -26.96
CA ILE A 341 1.48 6.99 -27.08
C ILE A 341 0.93 7.40 -25.71
N THR A 342 0.66 6.44 -24.83
CA THR A 342 0.18 6.72 -23.48
C THR A 342 1.20 7.52 -22.66
N LYS A 343 2.50 7.24 -22.83
CA LYS A 343 3.58 7.98 -22.18
C LYS A 343 3.71 9.41 -22.73
N LYS A 344 3.55 9.60 -24.05
CA LYS A 344 3.70 10.88 -24.72
C LYS A 344 2.47 11.78 -24.52
N GLU A 345 1.28 11.26 -24.77
CA GLU A 345 0.02 12.03 -24.85
C GLU A 345 -0.81 11.95 -23.56
N GLY A 346 -0.39 11.13 -22.59
CA GLY A 346 -1.12 10.89 -21.35
C GLY A 346 -2.09 9.72 -21.40
N THR A 347 -2.50 9.27 -20.22
CA THR A 347 -3.35 8.09 -20.03
C THR A 347 -4.76 8.29 -20.56
N GLY A 348 -5.29 7.27 -21.25
CA GLY A 348 -6.71 7.23 -21.71
C GLY A 348 -6.99 7.98 -22.98
N LYS A 349 -5.98 8.38 -23.76
CA LYS A 349 -6.16 8.95 -25.12
C LYS A 349 -6.55 7.88 -26.12
N ILE A 350 -5.94 6.69 -26.03
CA ILE A 350 -6.34 5.52 -26.81
C ILE A 350 -6.98 4.50 -25.88
N LYS A 351 -8.10 3.91 -26.29
CA LYS A 351 -8.85 2.92 -25.53
C LYS A 351 -9.33 1.81 -26.45
N LEU A 352 -9.48 0.61 -25.90
CA LEU A 352 -10.24 -0.45 -26.55
C LEU A 352 -11.74 -0.16 -26.50
N GLY A 353 -12.50 -0.53 -27.52
CA GLY A 353 -13.95 -0.33 -27.57
C GLY A 353 -14.73 -0.98 -26.41
N SER A 354 -14.12 -1.93 -25.70
CA SER A 354 -14.70 -2.56 -24.50
C SER A 354 -14.51 -1.74 -23.21
N GLN A 355 -13.73 -0.64 -23.25
CA GLN A 355 -13.50 0.21 -22.09
C GLN A 355 -14.57 1.31 -21.98
N ASP A 356 -14.59 1.97 -20.82
CA ASP A 356 -15.34 3.20 -20.61
C ASP A 356 -14.79 4.33 -21.50
N LEU A 357 -15.39 4.53 -22.66
CA LEU A 357 -14.93 5.51 -23.63
C LEU A 357 -15.13 6.94 -23.14
N LYS A 358 -16.18 7.19 -22.37
CA LYS A 358 -16.54 8.53 -21.89
C LYS A 358 -15.81 8.94 -20.61
N ARG A 359 -15.06 8.03 -19.98
CA ARG A 359 -14.35 8.26 -18.70
C ARG A 359 -15.24 8.91 -17.62
N ILE A 360 -16.48 8.41 -17.51
CA ILE A 360 -17.52 8.98 -16.65
C ILE A 360 -17.16 8.89 -15.15
N TRP A 361 -16.33 7.88 -14.77
CA TRP A 361 -16.01 7.66 -13.39
C TRP A 361 -14.55 7.96 -13.08
N LYS A 362 -14.33 8.79 -12.08
CA LYS A 362 -13.02 9.11 -11.51
C LYS A 362 -13.10 8.92 -10.00
N MET A 363 -11.96 8.81 -9.33
CA MET A 363 -11.93 8.96 -7.88
C MET A 363 -12.42 10.36 -7.53
N LYS A 364 -13.37 10.45 -6.58
CA LYS A 364 -13.89 11.72 -6.12
C LYS A 364 -12.81 12.46 -5.33
N GLN A 365 -12.33 13.56 -5.86
CA GLN A 365 -11.26 14.40 -5.28
C GLN A 365 -11.68 15.88 -5.30
N THR A 366 -12.89 16.16 -4.81
CA THR A 366 -13.48 17.51 -4.85
C THR A 366 -12.84 18.51 -3.89
N LYS A 367 -12.02 18.04 -2.96
CA LYS A 367 -11.31 18.84 -1.95
C LYS A 367 -9.80 18.63 -2.06
N LEU A 368 -9.28 18.59 -3.28
CA LEU A 368 -7.85 18.45 -3.50
C LEU A 368 -7.15 19.76 -3.15
N SER A 369 -6.05 19.68 -2.40
CA SER A 369 -5.13 20.81 -2.25
C SER A 369 -4.38 21.07 -3.56
N SER A 370 -3.82 22.26 -3.73
CA SER A 370 -2.94 22.57 -4.86
C SER A 370 -1.75 21.62 -4.91
N ARG A 371 -1.28 21.34 -6.12
CA ARG A 371 -0.12 20.46 -6.39
C ARG A 371 1.16 21.29 -6.44
N TYR A 372 1.46 21.98 -5.36
CA TYR A 372 2.49 23.02 -5.24
C TYR A 372 3.85 22.69 -5.86
N THR A 373 4.23 21.41 -5.87
CA THR A 373 5.57 20.98 -6.33
C THR A 373 5.53 20.14 -7.61
N THR A 374 4.33 19.75 -8.09
CA THR A 374 4.17 18.83 -9.23
C THR A 374 3.37 19.40 -10.38
N GLU A 375 2.85 20.63 -10.25
CA GLU A 375 2.11 21.34 -11.29
C GLU A 375 2.45 22.83 -11.24
N LEU A 376 3.22 23.31 -12.22
CA LEU A 376 3.73 24.68 -12.26
C LEU A 376 2.61 25.75 -12.23
N LYS A 377 1.46 25.45 -12.80
CA LYS A 377 0.30 26.38 -12.81
C LYS A 377 -0.37 26.56 -11.45
N GLU A 378 -0.05 25.68 -10.47
CA GLU A 378 -0.63 25.70 -9.14
C GLU A 378 0.36 26.18 -8.07
N ILE A 379 1.53 26.72 -8.50
CA ILE A 379 2.52 27.33 -7.59
C ILE A 379 1.92 28.60 -6.98
N ILE A 380 2.24 28.86 -5.73
CA ILE A 380 1.85 30.08 -5.02
C ILE A 380 2.52 31.28 -5.71
N ALA A 381 1.72 32.17 -6.30
CA ALA A 381 2.21 33.43 -6.82
C ALA A 381 2.38 34.43 -5.66
N LEU A 382 3.57 34.91 -5.44
CA LEU A 382 3.82 36.04 -4.55
C LEU A 382 3.34 37.32 -5.25
N LYS A 383 2.57 38.13 -4.54
CA LYS A 383 2.18 39.47 -4.98
C LYS A 383 3.24 40.49 -4.59
#